data_f61a705718c007203a18dc84770ff845
#
_entry.id   f61a705718c007203a18dc84770ff845
#
_cell.length_a   1.000
_cell.length_b   1.000
_cell.length_c   1.000
_cell.angle_alpha   90.00
_cell.angle_beta   90.00
_cell.angle_gamma   90.00
#
_symmetry.space_group_name_H-M   'P 1'
#
loop_
_entity.id
_entity.type
_entity.pdbx_description
1 polymer ?
#
loop_
_entity_poly.entity_id
_entity_poly.type
_entity_poly.pdbx_seq_one_letter_code
_entity_poly.pdbx_strand_id
1 'polypeptide(L)'
;MKFQTYLIKYGEIGIKGKNRYMFEDALVRQIRHSLKDLDGLFHTYKAQGRVYVACDGDYDGDEVVEALKRVFGIVGICPVVRVEDKGFEELKKDVIAYMDEVYPDKNITFKVESRRAKKTYPKKSMEINYDLGEAILYAFPEIRVDVHHPDVLLHVEVREEIYIYSEIIPGPGGMPIGTNGTAMLLLSGGIDSPVAGYMISKRGVGLEATYFHAPPYTSERAKQKVVDLAKQVSKYTGPIKLHVVNFTDIQLYIYEKCPHDELTIIMRRYMMRIAEHFAKEDGCLGLITGESIGQVASQTMQSLMATNDVCTLPVYRPLIGFDKQEIVDISEKIGTYETSILPYEDCCTIFVAKHPVTKPNVEVIRKSEENLSEKIDELFAEAVNTVETIIVK
;
A
#
# COMPACT_ATOMS: atom_id res chain seq x y z
N MET A 1 -27.95 -12.29 5.62
CA MET A 1 -27.59 -11.73 6.98
C MET A 1 -26.80 -10.46 6.79
N LYS A 2 -27.17 -9.33 7.43
CA LYS A 2 -26.35 -8.13 7.41
C LYS A 2 -25.34 -8.24 8.54
N PHE A 3 -24.05 -8.38 8.23
CA PHE A 3 -23.00 -8.43 9.22
C PHE A 3 -22.81 -7.04 9.83
N GLN A 4 -22.97 -6.91 11.11
CA GLN A 4 -22.86 -5.62 11.83
C GLN A 4 -21.46 -5.39 12.42
N THR A 5 -20.55 -6.32 12.21
CA THR A 5 -19.20 -6.22 12.78
C THR A 5 -18.20 -6.94 11.86
N TYR A 6 -17.03 -6.32 11.69
CA TYR A 6 -15.88 -6.94 11.05
C TYR A 6 -14.78 -7.14 12.09
N LEU A 7 -14.30 -8.39 12.22
CA LEU A 7 -13.10 -8.71 12.97
C LEU A 7 -11.88 -8.51 12.05
N ILE A 8 -10.95 -7.69 12.47
CA ILE A 8 -9.75 -7.36 11.71
C ILE A 8 -8.57 -8.20 12.24
N LYS A 9 -8.04 -9.06 11.37
CA LYS A 9 -6.80 -9.80 11.62
C LYS A 9 -5.60 -9.00 11.13
N TYR A 10 -4.55 -8.90 11.93
CA TYR A 10 -3.27 -8.31 11.55
C TYR A 10 -2.14 -9.31 11.77
N GLY A 11 -1.06 -9.18 10.98
CA GLY A 11 0.07 -10.11 10.98
C GLY A 11 1.23 -9.62 11.84
N GLU A 12 2.20 -8.96 11.22
CA GLU A 12 3.47 -8.52 11.82
C GLU A 12 3.30 -7.61 13.06
N ILE A 13 2.20 -6.90 13.18
CA ILE A 13 1.87 -6.11 14.37
C ILE A 13 1.89 -6.99 15.64
N GLY A 14 1.46 -8.24 15.52
CA GLY A 14 1.38 -9.18 16.64
C GLY A 14 2.73 -9.51 17.31
N ILE A 15 3.84 -9.38 16.58
CA ILE A 15 5.19 -9.71 17.07
C ILE A 15 5.98 -8.47 17.56
N LYS A 16 5.38 -7.27 17.59
CA LYS A 16 6.05 -6.01 17.96
C LYS A 16 6.33 -5.84 19.47
N GLY A 17 6.07 -6.86 20.27
CA GLY A 17 6.38 -6.85 21.70
C GLY A 17 5.74 -5.67 22.45
N LYS A 18 6.55 -4.94 23.24
CA LYS A 18 6.08 -3.81 24.06
C LYS A 18 5.54 -2.63 23.24
N ASN A 19 5.98 -2.47 21.98
CA ASN A 19 5.57 -1.36 21.11
C ASN A 19 4.28 -1.67 20.31
N ARG A 20 3.69 -2.84 20.47
CA ARG A 20 2.53 -3.31 19.72
C ARG A 20 1.37 -2.32 19.76
N TYR A 21 1.11 -1.69 20.90
CA TYR A 21 0.02 -0.74 21.06
C TYR A 21 0.12 0.46 20.09
N MET A 22 1.33 0.94 19.77
CA MET A 22 1.54 2.05 18.83
C MET A 22 1.10 1.67 17.41
N PHE A 23 1.41 0.45 16.98
CA PHE A 23 1.01 -0.08 15.68
C PHE A 23 -0.49 -0.37 15.62
N GLU A 24 -1.08 -0.90 16.69
CA GLU A 24 -2.52 -1.08 16.78
C GLU A 24 -3.26 0.26 16.75
N ASP A 25 -2.77 1.29 17.44
CA ASP A 25 -3.36 2.63 17.39
C ASP A 25 -3.26 3.27 16.02
N ALA A 26 -2.12 3.08 15.32
CA ALA A 26 -1.96 3.52 13.95
C ALA A 26 -2.93 2.80 13.01
N LEU A 27 -3.10 1.48 13.17
CA LEU A 27 -4.06 0.69 12.40
C LEU A 27 -5.49 1.19 12.61
N VAL A 28 -5.90 1.41 13.85
CA VAL A 28 -7.24 1.94 14.18
C VAL A 28 -7.47 3.31 13.54
N ARG A 29 -6.47 4.22 13.58
CA ARG A 29 -6.59 5.53 12.93
C ARG A 29 -6.77 5.41 11.42
N GLN A 30 -6.05 4.49 10.77
CA GLN A 30 -6.15 4.29 9.32
C GLN A 30 -7.48 3.65 8.93
N ILE A 31 -7.97 2.68 9.69
CA ILE A 31 -9.30 2.10 9.48
C ILE A 31 -10.37 3.20 9.57
N ARG A 32 -10.32 4.04 10.60
CA ARG A 32 -11.25 5.16 10.73
C ARG A 32 -11.17 6.14 9.57
N HIS A 33 -9.96 6.40 9.08
CA HIS A 33 -9.76 7.28 7.94
C HIS A 33 -10.31 6.68 6.65
N SER A 34 -10.13 5.37 6.41
CA SER A 34 -10.61 4.70 5.20
C SER A 34 -12.14 4.60 5.13
N LEU A 35 -12.82 4.63 6.26
CA LEU A 35 -14.29 4.52 6.36
C LEU A 35 -15.01 5.87 6.49
N LYS A 36 -14.27 6.99 6.63
CA LYS A 36 -14.84 8.29 6.99
C LYS A 36 -15.83 8.88 5.98
N ASP A 37 -15.65 8.55 4.71
CA ASP A 37 -16.43 9.09 3.58
C ASP A 37 -17.51 8.11 3.10
N LEU A 38 -17.67 6.95 3.76
CA LEU A 38 -18.72 5.97 3.46
C LEU A 38 -20.01 6.29 4.23
N ASP A 39 -21.13 5.94 3.63
CA ASP A 39 -22.43 5.99 4.30
C ASP A 39 -22.46 4.98 5.46
N GLY A 40 -23.06 5.39 6.60
CA GLY A 40 -23.14 4.59 7.81
C GLY A 40 -22.41 5.16 9.01
N LEU A 41 -22.48 4.46 10.13
CA LEU A 41 -21.78 4.81 11.36
C LEU A 41 -20.79 3.69 11.70
N PHE A 42 -19.50 4.03 11.74
CA PHE A 42 -18.43 3.05 11.95
C PHE A 42 -17.71 3.32 13.26
N HIS A 43 -17.73 2.33 14.15
CA HIS A 43 -17.02 2.40 15.43
C HIS A 43 -15.87 1.38 15.44
N THR A 44 -14.62 1.87 15.33
CA THR A 44 -13.42 1.03 15.38
C THR A 44 -12.85 1.02 16.80
N TYR A 45 -12.65 -0.19 17.37
CA TYR A 45 -12.14 -0.37 18.72
C TYR A 45 -11.21 -1.58 18.85
N LYS A 46 -10.42 -1.59 19.93
CA LYS A 46 -9.54 -2.71 20.30
C LYS A 46 -10.14 -3.47 21.47
N ALA A 47 -10.16 -4.78 21.39
CA ALA A 47 -10.55 -5.64 22.51
C ALA A 47 -9.72 -6.93 22.51
N GLN A 48 -9.11 -7.26 23.64
CA GLN A 48 -8.39 -8.51 23.87
C GLN A 48 -7.42 -8.92 22.74
N GLY A 49 -6.63 -7.95 22.22
CA GLY A 49 -5.66 -8.18 21.16
C GLY A 49 -6.24 -8.40 19.76
N ARG A 50 -7.41 -7.88 19.51
CA ARG A 50 -8.09 -7.81 18.22
C ARG A 50 -8.55 -6.38 17.94
N VAL A 51 -8.77 -6.07 16.68
CA VAL A 51 -9.41 -4.85 16.23
C VAL A 51 -10.76 -5.23 15.62
N TYR A 52 -11.77 -4.43 15.93
CA TYR A 52 -13.13 -4.62 15.44
C TYR A 52 -13.63 -3.32 14.80
N VAL A 53 -14.47 -3.48 13.79
CA VAL A 53 -15.24 -2.39 13.18
C VAL A 53 -16.71 -2.76 13.34
N ALA A 54 -17.40 -2.08 14.26
CA ALA A 54 -18.84 -2.18 14.37
C ALA A 54 -19.48 -1.18 13.40
N CYS A 55 -20.54 -1.62 12.72
CA CYS A 55 -21.24 -0.88 11.66
C CYS A 55 -22.70 -0.73 12.04
N ASP A 56 -23.18 0.51 12.07
CA ASP A 56 -24.57 0.85 12.36
C ASP A 56 -25.15 1.74 11.26
N GLY A 57 -26.48 1.81 11.19
CA GLY A 57 -27.19 2.61 10.19
C GLY A 57 -27.28 1.91 8.83
N ASP A 58 -27.45 2.71 7.79
CA ASP A 58 -27.51 2.22 6.40
C ASP A 58 -26.09 2.30 5.79
N TYR A 59 -25.53 1.18 5.41
CA TYR A 59 -24.20 1.06 4.83
C TYR A 59 -24.15 -0.11 3.85
N ASP A 60 -23.25 0.00 2.86
CA ASP A 60 -22.90 -1.07 1.95
C ASP A 60 -21.71 -1.88 2.50
N GLY A 61 -21.92 -3.19 2.72
CA GLY A 61 -20.89 -4.09 3.24
C GLY A 61 -19.72 -4.28 2.28
N ASP A 62 -19.97 -4.27 0.99
CA ASP A 62 -18.93 -4.40 -0.03
C ASP A 62 -18.03 -3.17 -0.07
N GLU A 63 -18.60 -1.97 0.03
CA GLU A 63 -17.84 -0.73 0.12
C GLU A 63 -16.95 -0.70 1.39
N VAL A 64 -17.47 -1.17 2.53
CA VAL A 64 -16.69 -1.31 3.76
C VAL A 64 -15.51 -2.26 3.56
N VAL A 65 -15.74 -3.43 2.95
CA VAL A 65 -14.68 -4.40 2.68
C VAL A 65 -13.65 -3.82 1.71
N GLU A 66 -14.07 -3.16 0.64
CA GLU A 66 -13.15 -2.54 -0.32
C GLU A 66 -12.32 -1.40 0.31
N ALA A 67 -12.89 -0.63 1.24
CA ALA A 67 -12.13 0.37 1.99
C ALA A 67 -11.10 -0.29 2.92
N LEU A 68 -11.47 -1.36 3.62
CA LEU A 68 -10.58 -2.10 4.52
C LEU A 68 -9.45 -2.83 3.76
N LYS A 69 -9.70 -3.30 2.53
CA LYS A 69 -8.66 -3.89 1.65
C LYS A 69 -7.55 -2.92 1.25
N ARG A 70 -7.71 -1.62 1.48
CA ARG A 70 -6.69 -0.60 1.23
C ARG A 70 -5.86 -0.25 2.46
N VAL A 71 -6.18 -0.78 3.64
CA VAL A 71 -5.51 -0.44 4.89
C VAL A 71 -4.34 -1.39 5.15
N PHE A 72 -3.13 -0.88 5.07
CA PHE A 72 -1.93 -1.65 5.40
C PHE A 72 -1.90 -2.06 6.87
N GLY A 73 -1.46 -3.29 7.11
CA GLY A 73 -1.48 -3.94 8.43
C GLY A 73 -2.61 -4.96 8.56
N ILE A 74 -3.68 -4.86 7.78
CA ILE A 74 -4.76 -5.84 7.74
C ILE A 74 -4.32 -7.05 6.92
N VAL A 75 -4.38 -8.24 7.49
CA VAL A 75 -4.14 -9.51 6.79
C VAL A 75 -5.44 -10.28 6.52
N GLY A 76 -6.49 -10.01 7.29
CA GLY A 76 -7.80 -10.62 7.10
C GLY A 76 -8.92 -9.74 7.63
N ILE A 77 -9.99 -9.67 6.86
CA ILE A 77 -11.24 -9.00 7.19
C ILE A 77 -12.29 -10.10 7.34
N CYS A 78 -12.84 -10.27 8.53
CA CYS A 78 -13.82 -11.32 8.79
C CYS A 78 -15.17 -10.68 9.11
N PRO A 79 -16.18 -10.79 8.22
CA PRO A 79 -17.56 -10.49 8.60
C PRO A 79 -17.98 -11.41 9.72
N VAL A 80 -18.40 -10.87 10.87
CA VAL A 80 -18.73 -11.68 12.05
C VAL A 80 -20.14 -11.41 12.56
N VAL A 81 -20.78 -12.47 13.02
CA VAL A 81 -21.96 -12.38 13.86
C VAL A 81 -21.49 -12.32 15.33
N ARG A 82 -21.89 -11.29 16.03
CA ARG A 82 -21.60 -11.06 17.43
C ARG A 82 -22.81 -11.44 18.27
N VAL A 83 -22.64 -12.35 19.19
CA VAL A 83 -23.69 -12.80 20.10
C VAL A 83 -23.27 -12.68 21.55
N GLU A 84 -24.23 -12.40 22.41
CA GLU A 84 -24.03 -12.37 23.86
C GLU A 84 -23.84 -13.82 24.40
N ASP A 85 -22.96 -14.00 25.38
CA ASP A 85 -22.75 -15.31 26.06
C ASP A 85 -23.94 -15.60 26.98
N LYS A 86 -24.97 -16.25 26.46
CA LYS A 86 -26.15 -16.74 27.18
C LYS A 86 -26.06 -18.23 27.56
N GLY A 87 -24.87 -18.78 27.47
CA GLY A 87 -24.59 -20.19 27.73
C GLY A 87 -24.54 -21.04 26.46
N PHE A 88 -24.03 -22.26 26.62
CA PHE A 88 -23.64 -23.09 25.48
C PHE A 88 -24.82 -23.58 24.63
N GLU A 89 -25.99 -23.81 25.22
CA GLU A 89 -27.19 -24.24 24.48
C GLU A 89 -27.74 -23.12 23.57
N GLU A 90 -27.64 -21.84 23.98
CA GLU A 90 -27.97 -20.72 23.10
C GLU A 90 -26.92 -20.55 21.99
N LEU A 91 -25.62 -20.74 22.30
CA LEU A 91 -24.58 -20.74 21.29
C LEU A 91 -24.81 -21.78 20.19
N LYS A 92 -25.29 -22.99 20.53
CA LYS A 92 -25.67 -23.99 19.52
C LYS A 92 -26.75 -23.45 18.57
N LYS A 93 -27.76 -22.78 19.10
CA LYS A 93 -28.85 -22.19 18.28
C LYS A 93 -28.30 -21.09 17.36
N ASP A 94 -27.46 -20.20 17.90
CA ASP A 94 -26.85 -19.12 17.14
C ASP A 94 -25.98 -19.66 16.00
N VAL A 95 -25.21 -20.72 16.25
CA VAL A 95 -24.36 -21.37 15.23
C VAL A 95 -25.20 -22.08 14.16
N ILE A 96 -26.30 -22.75 14.55
CA ILE A 96 -27.22 -23.39 13.59
C ILE A 96 -27.89 -22.31 12.71
N ALA A 97 -28.35 -21.20 13.32
CA ALA A 97 -28.93 -20.06 12.59
C ALA A 97 -27.94 -19.45 11.61
N TYR A 98 -26.67 -19.27 12.03
CA TYR A 98 -25.59 -18.80 11.16
C TYR A 98 -25.39 -19.73 9.95
N MET A 99 -25.27 -21.05 10.16
CA MET A 99 -25.08 -22.02 9.10
C MET A 99 -26.28 -22.11 8.17
N ASP A 100 -27.48 -21.90 8.68
CA ASP A 100 -28.71 -21.91 7.90
C ASP A 100 -28.80 -20.71 6.95
N GLU A 101 -28.49 -19.53 7.46
CA GLU A 101 -28.60 -18.28 6.73
C GLU A 101 -27.45 -18.06 5.73
N VAL A 102 -26.21 -18.37 6.14
CA VAL A 102 -25.01 -18.11 5.30
C VAL A 102 -24.81 -19.19 4.26
N TYR A 103 -25.21 -20.42 4.54
CA TYR A 103 -25.04 -21.58 3.64
C TYR A 103 -26.38 -22.25 3.35
N PRO A 104 -27.21 -21.68 2.45
CA PRO A 104 -28.49 -22.27 2.09
C PRO A 104 -28.35 -23.65 1.42
N ASP A 105 -27.30 -23.87 0.62
CA ASP A 105 -26.93 -25.21 0.13
C ASP A 105 -26.18 -25.96 1.25
N LYS A 106 -26.77 -27.07 1.68
CA LYS A 106 -26.22 -27.93 2.73
C LYS A 106 -25.35 -29.08 2.20
N ASN A 107 -25.24 -29.26 0.88
CA ASN A 107 -24.34 -30.27 0.30
C ASN A 107 -22.87 -29.82 0.32
N ILE A 108 -22.39 -29.48 1.49
CA ILE A 108 -21.03 -28.96 1.77
C ILE A 108 -20.36 -29.76 2.88
N THR A 109 -19.06 -29.68 2.94
CA THR A 109 -18.27 -30.16 4.07
C THR A 109 -17.87 -29.01 5.00
N PHE A 110 -17.79 -29.29 6.30
CA PHE A 110 -17.42 -28.26 7.27
C PHE A 110 -16.49 -28.78 8.37
N LYS A 111 -15.85 -27.83 9.04
CA LYS A 111 -15.11 -28.05 10.28
C LYS A 111 -15.36 -26.88 11.23
N VAL A 112 -15.52 -27.17 12.53
CA VAL A 112 -15.57 -26.15 13.56
C VAL A 112 -14.18 -25.95 14.17
N GLU A 113 -13.74 -24.69 14.27
CA GLU A 113 -12.53 -24.31 14.96
C GLU A 113 -12.84 -23.22 15.99
N SER A 114 -12.90 -23.61 17.27
CA SER A 114 -13.16 -22.66 18.34
C SER A 114 -11.87 -22.18 19.01
N ARG A 115 -11.88 -20.91 19.36
CA ARG A 115 -10.83 -20.27 20.15
C ARG A 115 -11.39 -19.64 21.42
N ARG A 116 -10.89 -20.10 22.56
CA ARG A 116 -11.31 -19.63 23.87
C ARG A 116 -10.31 -18.64 24.45
N ALA A 117 -10.61 -17.35 24.44
CA ALA A 117 -9.85 -16.32 25.13
C ALA A 117 -10.27 -16.22 26.62
N LYS A 118 -11.59 -16.35 26.90
CA LYS A 118 -12.16 -16.38 28.24
C LYS A 118 -11.88 -17.75 28.90
N LYS A 119 -10.81 -17.85 29.69
CA LYS A 119 -10.39 -19.12 30.31
C LYS A 119 -11.39 -19.69 31.30
N THR A 120 -12.29 -18.86 31.84
CA THR A 120 -13.35 -19.25 32.77
C THR A 120 -14.57 -19.86 32.08
N TYR A 121 -14.61 -19.89 30.74
CA TYR A 121 -15.70 -20.54 30.01
C TYR A 121 -15.77 -22.03 30.34
N PRO A 122 -16.95 -22.61 30.57
CA PRO A 122 -17.10 -23.97 31.14
C PRO A 122 -16.51 -25.09 30.28
N LYS A 123 -16.49 -24.90 28.92
CA LYS A 123 -16.02 -25.91 27.98
C LYS A 123 -14.64 -25.56 27.40
N LYS A 124 -13.82 -26.58 27.12
CA LYS A 124 -12.57 -26.42 26.37
C LYS A 124 -12.83 -26.29 24.88
N SER A 125 -11.88 -25.72 24.13
CA SER A 125 -12.04 -25.52 22.66
C SER A 125 -12.35 -26.83 21.91
N MET A 126 -11.72 -27.93 22.27
CA MET A 126 -12.01 -29.24 21.62
C MET A 126 -13.44 -29.73 21.91
N GLU A 127 -13.92 -29.52 23.14
CA GLU A 127 -15.30 -29.87 23.49
C GLU A 127 -16.31 -29.00 22.73
N ILE A 128 -16.03 -27.70 22.62
CA ILE A 128 -16.84 -26.77 21.83
C ILE A 128 -16.88 -27.21 20.35
N ASN A 129 -15.73 -27.56 19.76
CA ASN A 129 -15.66 -28.02 18.36
C ASN A 129 -16.52 -29.27 18.14
N TYR A 130 -16.42 -30.25 19.05
CA TYR A 130 -17.15 -31.49 18.93
C TYR A 130 -18.66 -31.25 19.08
N ASP A 131 -19.09 -30.58 20.14
CA ASP A 131 -20.50 -30.39 20.46
C ASP A 131 -21.22 -29.48 19.46
N LEU A 132 -20.54 -28.46 18.92
CA LEU A 132 -21.11 -27.63 17.84
C LEU A 132 -21.14 -28.40 16.52
N GLY A 133 -20.12 -29.19 16.22
CA GLY A 133 -20.10 -30.07 15.04
C GLY A 133 -21.27 -31.07 15.07
N GLU A 134 -21.50 -31.71 16.20
CA GLU A 134 -22.63 -32.61 16.43
C GLU A 134 -23.97 -31.88 16.25
N ALA A 135 -24.14 -30.70 16.81
CA ALA A 135 -25.36 -29.90 16.71
C ALA A 135 -25.67 -29.51 15.24
N ILE A 136 -24.66 -29.14 14.46
CA ILE A 136 -24.81 -28.82 13.02
C ILE A 136 -25.21 -30.06 12.25
N LEU A 137 -24.57 -31.23 12.45
CA LEU A 137 -24.92 -32.48 11.79
C LEU A 137 -26.36 -32.93 12.11
N TYR A 138 -26.81 -32.67 13.33
CA TYR A 138 -28.18 -33.00 13.75
C TYR A 138 -29.23 -32.11 13.09
N ALA A 139 -28.87 -30.80 12.92
CA ALA A 139 -29.78 -29.84 12.30
C ALA A 139 -29.85 -29.98 10.77
N PHE A 140 -28.75 -30.40 10.13
CA PHE A 140 -28.62 -30.46 8.68
C PHE A 140 -28.06 -31.82 8.26
N PRO A 141 -28.90 -32.85 8.00
CA PRO A 141 -28.44 -34.20 7.68
C PRO A 141 -27.64 -34.34 6.40
N GLU A 142 -27.74 -33.38 5.48
CA GLU A 142 -27.00 -33.36 4.21
C GLU A 142 -25.57 -32.89 4.35
N ILE A 143 -25.25 -32.12 5.40
CA ILE A 143 -23.92 -31.56 5.64
C ILE A 143 -22.97 -32.66 6.15
N ARG A 144 -21.70 -32.57 5.80
CA ARG A 144 -20.67 -33.56 6.17
C ARG A 144 -19.49 -32.88 6.88
N VAL A 145 -18.78 -33.64 7.71
CA VAL A 145 -17.52 -33.15 8.34
C VAL A 145 -16.33 -33.56 7.49
N ASP A 146 -15.47 -32.61 7.17
CA ASP A 146 -14.11 -32.87 6.69
C ASP A 146 -13.12 -32.08 7.54
N VAL A 147 -12.25 -32.79 8.29
CA VAL A 147 -11.28 -32.16 9.18
C VAL A 147 -9.99 -31.72 8.49
N HIS A 148 -9.78 -32.15 7.23
CA HIS A 148 -8.56 -31.86 6.48
C HIS A 148 -8.77 -30.80 5.40
N HIS A 149 -9.86 -30.90 4.62
CA HIS A 149 -10.16 -30.01 3.50
C HIS A 149 -11.66 -29.62 3.49
N PRO A 150 -12.13 -28.93 4.55
CA PRO A 150 -13.54 -28.50 4.61
C PRO A 150 -13.82 -27.40 3.57
N ASP A 151 -15.01 -27.43 2.97
CA ASP A 151 -15.50 -26.29 2.17
C ASP A 151 -15.73 -25.08 3.07
N VAL A 152 -16.18 -25.31 4.31
CA VAL A 152 -16.45 -24.25 5.30
C VAL A 152 -15.66 -24.50 6.58
N LEU A 153 -14.78 -23.57 6.93
CA LEU A 153 -14.11 -23.53 8.23
C LEU A 153 -14.84 -22.55 9.15
N LEU A 154 -15.71 -23.08 10.00
CA LEU A 154 -16.51 -22.28 10.93
C LEU A 154 -15.68 -21.91 12.15
N HIS A 155 -15.39 -20.63 12.33
CA HIS A 155 -14.70 -20.10 13.50
C HIS A 155 -15.68 -19.64 14.56
N VAL A 156 -15.40 -20.02 15.84
CA VAL A 156 -16.15 -19.56 17.01
C VAL A 156 -15.17 -19.05 18.05
N GLU A 157 -15.07 -17.72 18.19
CA GLU A 157 -14.20 -17.11 19.21
C GLU A 157 -15.00 -16.74 20.47
N VAL A 158 -14.74 -17.47 21.58
CA VAL A 158 -15.35 -17.21 22.89
C VAL A 158 -14.48 -16.22 23.67
N ARG A 159 -14.99 -14.99 23.86
CA ARG A 159 -14.37 -13.87 24.56
C ARG A 159 -15.32 -13.33 25.62
N GLU A 160 -15.40 -12.01 25.85
CA GLU A 160 -16.49 -11.38 26.62
C GLU A 160 -17.83 -11.59 25.92
N GLU A 161 -17.84 -11.46 24.60
CA GLU A 161 -18.90 -11.86 23.70
C GLU A 161 -18.43 -13.00 22.81
N ILE A 162 -19.31 -13.62 22.05
CA ILE A 162 -18.96 -14.71 21.13
C ILE A 162 -19.05 -14.20 19.69
N TYR A 163 -18.05 -14.53 18.89
CA TYR A 163 -17.95 -14.17 17.49
C TYR A 163 -17.97 -15.41 16.61
N ILE A 164 -18.90 -15.44 15.68
CA ILE A 164 -19.11 -16.55 14.73
C ILE A 164 -18.82 -16.04 13.33
N TYR A 165 -17.93 -16.71 12.60
CA TYR A 165 -17.58 -16.37 11.22
C TYR A 165 -16.96 -17.57 10.48
N SER A 166 -17.04 -17.56 9.17
CA SER A 166 -16.45 -18.58 8.30
C SER A 166 -15.64 -17.99 7.16
N GLU A 167 -15.82 -16.70 6.88
CA GLU A 167 -15.12 -16.02 5.81
C GLU A 167 -13.94 -15.20 6.35
N ILE A 168 -12.82 -15.24 5.61
CA ILE A 168 -11.63 -14.42 5.86
C ILE A 168 -11.22 -13.81 4.54
N ILE A 169 -11.65 -12.58 4.30
CA ILE A 169 -11.30 -11.82 3.11
C ILE A 169 -9.86 -11.30 3.26
N PRO A 170 -8.96 -11.58 2.30
CA PRO A 170 -7.57 -11.15 2.39
C PRO A 170 -7.42 -9.63 2.38
N GLY A 171 -6.63 -9.08 3.32
CA GLY A 171 -6.18 -7.70 3.31
C GLY A 171 -4.78 -7.54 2.67
N PRO A 172 -4.28 -6.31 2.51
CA PRO A 172 -3.00 -6.02 1.86
C PRO A 172 -1.77 -6.47 2.67
N GLY A 173 -1.94 -6.75 3.96
CA GLY A 173 -0.82 -7.04 4.86
C GLY A 173 0.06 -5.83 5.14
N GLY A 174 1.31 -6.08 5.54
CA GLY A 174 2.29 -5.03 5.83
C GLY A 174 2.13 -4.37 7.19
N MET A 175 2.45 -3.07 7.26
CA MET A 175 2.49 -2.26 8.48
C MET A 175 1.67 -0.98 8.31
N PRO A 176 1.03 -0.46 9.36
CA PRO A 176 0.29 0.80 9.29
C PRO A 176 1.18 1.98 8.89
N ILE A 177 0.68 2.83 7.99
CA ILE A 177 1.38 4.02 7.49
C ILE A 177 1.81 4.96 8.63
N GLY A 178 2.97 5.59 8.46
CA GLY A 178 3.57 6.53 9.42
C GLY A 178 4.24 5.86 10.62
N THR A 179 4.28 4.52 10.67
CA THR A 179 5.01 3.80 11.75
C THR A 179 6.51 3.68 11.50
N ASN A 180 6.98 3.98 10.28
CA ASN A 180 8.38 3.91 9.86
C ASN A 180 8.86 5.20 9.15
N GLY A 181 8.38 6.37 9.60
CA GLY A 181 8.77 7.64 9.00
C GLY A 181 8.14 7.92 7.64
N THR A 182 8.72 8.85 6.89
CA THR A 182 8.28 9.31 5.57
C THR A 182 9.44 9.27 4.58
N ALA A 183 9.17 9.04 3.30
CA ALA A 183 10.15 9.07 2.24
C ALA A 183 9.63 9.81 1.00
N MET A 184 10.54 10.40 0.23
CA MET A 184 10.26 11.16 -0.98
C MET A 184 10.27 10.24 -2.20
N LEU A 185 9.13 10.10 -2.87
CA LEU A 185 8.99 9.33 -4.10
C LEU A 185 9.29 10.22 -5.32
N LEU A 186 10.22 9.80 -6.16
CA LEU A 186 10.36 10.38 -7.50
C LEU A 186 9.22 9.78 -8.37
N LEU A 187 8.12 10.50 -8.45
CA LEU A 187 6.92 10.06 -9.15
C LEU A 187 6.97 10.48 -10.62
N SER A 188 6.64 9.58 -11.52
CA SER A 188 6.54 9.82 -12.95
C SER A 188 5.19 9.35 -13.49
N GLY A 189 4.90 9.62 -14.76
CA GLY A 189 3.71 9.11 -15.44
C GLY A 189 3.79 7.64 -15.86
N GLY A 190 4.90 6.95 -15.57
CA GLY A 190 5.10 5.54 -15.90
C GLY A 190 4.48 4.58 -14.88
N ILE A 191 4.55 3.28 -15.20
CA ILE A 191 3.98 2.19 -14.40
C ILE A 191 4.76 1.99 -13.09
N ASP A 192 6.09 2.17 -13.12
CA ASP A 192 7.00 1.68 -12.08
C ASP A 192 6.97 2.52 -10.80
N SER A 193 6.98 3.85 -10.92
CA SER A 193 7.08 4.73 -9.74
C SER A 193 5.85 4.67 -8.81
N PRO A 194 4.58 4.60 -9.27
CA PRO A 194 3.44 4.38 -8.39
C PRO A 194 3.52 3.07 -7.63
N VAL A 195 3.95 1.99 -8.31
CA VAL A 195 4.15 0.67 -7.70
C VAL A 195 5.25 0.71 -6.63
N ALA A 196 6.36 1.40 -6.91
CA ALA A 196 7.43 1.58 -5.93
C ALA A 196 6.95 2.31 -4.66
N GLY A 197 6.18 3.38 -4.83
CA GLY A 197 5.55 4.10 -3.73
C GLY A 197 4.65 3.20 -2.89
N TYR A 198 3.74 2.46 -3.53
CA TYR A 198 2.87 1.50 -2.86
C TYR A 198 3.66 0.44 -2.06
N MET A 199 4.69 -0.16 -2.65
CA MET A 199 5.47 -1.22 -2.00
C MET A 199 6.22 -0.74 -0.75
N ILE A 200 6.82 0.44 -0.79
CA ILE A 200 7.48 1.02 0.37
C ILE A 200 6.46 1.42 1.44
N SER A 201 5.32 2.00 1.02
CA SER A 201 4.26 2.37 1.95
C SER A 201 3.67 1.17 2.68
N LYS A 202 3.59 0.01 2.03
CA LYS A 202 3.20 -1.25 2.67
C LYS A 202 4.10 -1.63 3.87
N ARG A 203 5.30 -1.04 3.98
CA ARG A 203 6.19 -1.20 5.14
C ARG A 203 5.99 -0.15 6.22
N GLY A 204 4.89 0.61 6.15
CA GLY A 204 4.53 1.63 7.14
C GLY A 204 5.18 2.99 6.91
N VAL A 205 5.73 3.24 5.73
CA VAL A 205 6.35 4.51 5.35
C VAL A 205 5.31 5.43 4.74
N GLY A 206 5.21 6.67 5.24
CA GLY A 206 4.45 7.74 4.61
C GLY A 206 5.12 8.22 3.32
N LEU A 207 4.35 8.78 2.39
CA LEU A 207 4.87 9.30 1.14
C LEU A 207 4.71 10.81 1.02
N GLU A 208 5.80 11.45 0.60
CA GLU A 208 5.82 12.70 -0.15
C GLU A 208 6.31 12.40 -1.57
N ALA A 209 6.04 13.25 -2.55
CA ALA A 209 6.43 12.98 -3.93
C ALA A 209 6.99 14.21 -4.62
N THR A 210 7.93 13.99 -5.55
CA THR A 210 8.47 14.99 -6.46
C THR A 210 8.24 14.52 -7.89
N TYR A 211 7.66 15.39 -8.72
CA TYR A 211 7.46 15.21 -10.15
C TYR A 211 8.19 16.31 -10.93
N PHE A 212 8.87 15.92 -11.99
CA PHE A 212 9.61 16.82 -12.88
C PHE A 212 8.79 17.10 -14.14
N HIS A 213 8.36 18.35 -14.28
CA HIS A 213 7.59 18.85 -15.41
C HIS A 213 8.49 19.74 -16.27
N ALA A 214 8.39 19.66 -17.59
CA ALA A 214 9.25 20.40 -18.50
C ALA A 214 8.42 21.11 -19.62
N PRO A 215 7.62 22.12 -19.26
CA PRO A 215 6.86 22.88 -20.25
C PRO A 215 7.82 23.71 -21.15
N PRO A 216 7.54 23.88 -22.46
CA PRO A 216 6.39 23.36 -23.20
C PRO A 216 6.55 21.93 -23.75
N TYR A 217 7.65 21.26 -23.42
CA TYR A 217 8.00 19.93 -23.96
C TYR A 217 7.12 18.82 -23.37
N THR A 218 6.70 18.94 -22.11
CA THR A 218 5.68 18.10 -21.51
C THR A 218 4.37 18.89 -21.41
N SER A 219 3.24 18.21 -21.68
CA SER A 219 1.93 18.82 -21.68
C SER A 219 1.31 18.90 -20.26
N GLU A 220 0.33 19.81 -20.07
CA GLU A 220 -0.48 19.81 -18.84
C GLU A 220 -1.23 18.48 -18.62
N ARG A 221 -1.53 17.74 -19.69
CA ARG A 221 -2.10 16.39 -19.59
C ARG A 221 -1.13 15.39 -18.99
N ALA A 222 0.18 15.51 -19.25
CA ALA A 222 1.21 14.71 -18.62
C ALA A 222 1.28 14.99 -17.09
N LYS A 223 1.21 16.27 -16.70
CA LYS A 223 1.13 16.68 -15.30
C LYS A 223 -0.14 16.12 -14.63
N GLN A 224 -1.30 16.27 -15.27
CA GLN A 224 -2.57 15.75 -14.74
C GLN A 224 -2.52 14.23 -14.56
N LYS A 225 -1.94 13.49 -15.50
CA LYS A 225 -1.71 12.05 -15.39
C LYS A 225 -0.95 11.68 -14.11
N VAL A 226 0.09 12.42 -13.76
CA VAL A 226 0.88 12.18 -12.54
C VAL A 226 0.07 12.51 -11.29
N VAL A 227 -0.71 13.59 -11.30
CA VAL A 227 -1.64 13.93 -10.20
C VAL A 227 -2.67 12.81 -10.01
N ASP A 228 -3.22 12.27 -11.10
CA ASP A 228 -4.20 11.17 -11.03
C ASP A 228 -3.56 9.88 -10.49
N LEU A 229 -2.31 9.57 -10.87
CA LEU A 229 -1.54 8.46 -10.31
C LEU A 229 -1.28 8.65 -8.80
N ALA A 230 -0.86 9.86 -8.39
CA ALA A 230 -0.70 10.19 -6.98
C ALA A 230 -2.02 10.01 -6.21
N LYS A 231 -3.16 10.39 -6.80
CA LYS A 231 -4.49 10.20 -6.22
C LYS A 231 -4.87 8.73 -6.07
N GLN A 232 -4.50 7.88 -7.02
CA GLN A 232 -4.72 6.43 -6.90
C GLN A 232 -3.88 5.81 -5.79
N VAL A 233 -2.61 6.20 -5.68
CA VAL A 233 -1.72 5.73 -4.61
C VAL A 233 -2.17 6.25 -3.25
N SER A 234 -2.68 7.50 -3.16
CA SER A 234 -3.13 8.11 -1.90
C SER A 234 -4.28 7.34 -1.23
N LYS A 235 -5.06 6.57 -1.99
CA LYS A 235 -6.10 5.68 -1.42
C LYS A 235 -5.54 4.63 -0.47
N TYR A 236 -4.26 4.28 -0.59
CA TYR A 236 -3.54 3.33 0.27
C TYR A 236 -2.68 4.03 1.32
N THR A 237 -2.07 5.17 0.95
CA THR A 237 -1.03 5.83 1.76
C THR A 237 -1.54 6.99 2.60
N GLY A 238 -2.76 7.45 2.32
CA GLY A 238 -3.26 8.74 2.77
C GLY A 238 -2.74 9.88 1.90
N PRO A 239 -2.98 11.14 2.30
CA PRO A 239 -2.61 12.30 1.51
C PRO A 239 -1.11 12.33 1.16
N ILE A 240 -0.81 12.72 -0.09
CA ILE A 240 0.56 12.88 -0.62
C ILE A 240 0.78 14.36 -0.93
N LYS A 241 1.85 14.94 -0.39
CA LYS A 241 2.34 16.24 -0.78
C LYS A 241 3.21 16.08 -2.03
N LEU A 242 2.71 16.55 -3.16
CA LEU A 242 3.35 16.45 -4.46
C LEU A 242 4.02 17.77 -4.83
N HIS A 243 5.35 17.77 -4.95
CA HIS A 243 6.14 18.85 -5.48
C HIS A 243 6.26 18.73 -6.99
N VAL A 244 5.67 19.66 -7.73
CA VAL A 244 5.77 19.75 -9.20
C VAL A 244 6.86 20.75 -9.53
N VAL A 245 8.01 20.26 -9.98
CA VAL A 245 9.21 21.03 -10.26
C VAL A 245 9.29 21.36 -11.75
N ASN A 246 9.42 22.64 -12.10
CA ASN A 246 9.78 23.03 -13.46
C ASN A 246 11.25 22.70 -13.71
N PHE A 247 11.49 21.70 -14.57
CA PHE A 247 12.84 21.19 -14.86
C PHE A 247 13.37 21.66 -16.22
N THR A 248 12.63 22.50 -16.96
CA THR A 248 12.92 22.89 -18.34
C THR A 248 14.31 23.52 -18.48
N ASP A 249 14.60 24.56 -17.70
CA ASP A 249 15.83 25.33 -17.88
C ASP A 249 17.07 24.52 -17.49
N ILE A 250 17.00 23.72 -16.44
CA ILE A 250 18.04 22.77 -16.07
C ILE A 250 18.27 21.76 -17.20
N GLN A 251 17.20 21.21 -17.77
CA GLN A 251 17.26 20.21 -18.83
C GLN A 251 17.89 20.76 -20.11
N LEU A 252 17.49 21.99 -20.51
CA LEU A 252 18.06 22.66 -21.66
C LEU A 252 19.54 23.02 -21.47
N TYR A 253 19.91 23.46 -20.28
CA TYR A 253 21.29 23.81 -19.95
C TYR A 253 22.20 22.58 -19.95
N ILE A 254 21.72 21.44 -19.41
CA ILE A 254 22.44 20.16 -19.51
C ILE A 254 22.59 19.74 -20.97
N TYR A 255 21.53 19.86 -21.79
CA TYR A 255 21.55 19.54 -23.20
C TYR A 255 22.58 20.38 -23.99
N GLU A 256 22.73 21.66 -23.65
CA GLU A 256 23.67 22.57 -24.30
C GLU A 256 25.13 22.29 -23.92
N LYS A 257 25.39 21.97 -22.66
CA LYS A 257 26.75 21.97 -22.10
C LYS A 257 27.38 20.59 -21.91
N CYS A 258 26.59 19.53 -21.89
CA CYS A 258 27.08 18.19 -21.57
C CYS A 258 27.12 17.26 -22.78
N PRO A 259 27.95 16.20 -22.78
CA PRO A 259 27.94 15.17 -23.81
C PRO A 259 26.57 14.52 -23.94
N HIS A 260 26.07 14.38 -25.18
CA HIS A 260 24.71 13.95 -25.41
C HIS A 260 24.45 12.48 -24.99
N ASP A 261 25.44 11.62 -25.02
CA ASP A 261 25.32 10.24 -24.56
C ASP A 261 25.22 10.11 -23.03
N GLU A 262 25.63 11.16 -22.27
CA GLU A 262 25.57 11.23 -20.81
C GLU A 262 24.31 11.95 -20.29
N LEU A 263 23.51 12.61 -21.13
CA LEU A 263 22.41 13.50 -20.76
C LEU A 263 21.44 12.86 -19.75
N THR A 264 21.00 11.64 -20.03
CA THR A 264 20.03 10.96 -19.16
C THR A 264 20.58 10.74 -17.75
N ILE A 265 21.86 10.41 -17.63
CA ILE A 265 22.51 10.19 -16.33
C ILE A 265 22.66 11.52 -15.59
N ILE A 266 23.12 12.58 -16.24
CA ILE A 266 23.31 13.90 -15.64
C ILE A 266 21.95 14.50 -15.23
N MET A 267 20.93 14.47 -16.09
CA MET A 267 19.57 14.90 -15.71
C MET A 267 19.05 14.18 -14.49
N ARG A 268 19.18 12.84 -14.42
CA ARG A 268 18.74 12.05 -13.26
C ARG A 268 19.51 12.42 -11.99
N ARG A 269 20.78 12.74 -12.08
CA ARG A 269 21.57 13.21 -10.93
C ARG A 269 21.01 14.53 -10.38
N TYR A 270 20.60 15.49 -11.24
CA TYR A 270 19.94 16.71 -10.80
C TYR A 270 18.54 16.48 -10.25
N MET A 271 17.77 15.56 -10.84
CA MET A 271 16.49 15.15 -10.27
C MET A 271 16.63 14.57 -8.87
N MET A 272 17.66 13.73 -8.64
CA MET A 272 17.94 13.17 -7.31
C MET A 272 18.33 14.25 -6.31
N ARG A 273 19.18 15.24 -6.70
CA ARG A 273 19.54 16.38 -5.83
C ARG A 273 18.33 17.22 -5.44
N ILE A 274 17.45 17.52 -6.40
CA ILE A 274 16.22 18.30 -6.14
C ILE A 274 15.26 17.51 -5.25
N ALA A 275 15.04 16.24 -5.54
CA ALA A 275 14.19 15.38 -4.71
C ALA A 275 14.75 15.25 -3.29
N GLU A 276 16.07 15.17 -3.11
CA GLU A 276 16.72 15.15 -1.79
C GLU A 276 16.59 16.49 -1.06
N HIS A 277 16.62 17.61 -1.78
CA HIS A 277 16.37 18.93 -1.20
C HIS A 277 14.97 18.96 -0.55
N PHE A 278 13.92 18.63 -1.28
CA PHE A 278 12.56 18.58 -0.74
C PHE A 278 12.39 17.50 0.33
N ALA A 279 13.06 16.35 0.18
CA ALA A 279 13.04 15.31 1.19
C ALA A 279 13.57 15.81 2.55
N LYS A 280 14.64 16.59 2.54
CA LYS A 280 15.21 17.18 3.75
C LYS A 280 14.31 18.27 4.35
N GLU A 281 13.70 19.12 3.52
CA GLU A 281 12.75 20.14 3.97
C GLU A 281 11.49 19.50 4.61
N ASP A 282 10.97 18.42 4.03
CA ASP A 282 9.79 17.73 4.52
C ASP A 282 10.09 16.68 5.61
N GLY A 283 11.35 16.56 6.04
CA GLY A 283 11.77 15.61 7.07
C GLY A 283 11.68 14.14 6.64
N CYS A 284 11.75 13.86 5.34
CA CYS A 284 11.82 12.51 4.81
C CYS A 284 13.17 11.84 5.13
N LEU A 285 13.15 10.53 5.36
CA LEU A 285 14.32 9.75 5.76
C LEU A 285 14.99 9.01 4.59
N GLY A 286 14.52 9.21 3.36
CA GLY A 286 15.07 8.58 2.18
C GLY A 286 14.31 8.94 0.92
N LEU A 287 14.88 8.53 -0.22
CA LEU A 287 14.28 8.67 -1.54
C LEU A 287 13.74 7.31 -2.01
N ILE A 288 12.71 7.32 -2.86
CA ILE A 288 12.15 6.12 -3.48
C ILE A 288 12.17 6.31 -4.99
N THR A 289 12.68 5.31 -5.72
CA THR A 289 12.64 5.28 -7.18
C THR A 289 12.03 3.97 -7.69
N GLY A 290 11.41 4.02 -8.86
CA GLY A 290 10.83 2.86 -9.55
C GLY A 290 11.80 2.11 -10.45
N GLU A 291 13.10 2.11 -10.16
CA GLU A 291 14.14 1.52 -11.01
C GLU A 291 14.17 -0.02 -10.87
N SER A 292 14.33 -0.70 -12.03
CA SER A 292 14.62 -2.14 -12.13
C SER A 292 15.87 -2.36 -12.96
N ILE A 293 16.80 -3.25 -12.52
CA ILE A 293 18.06 -3.49 -13.20
C ILE A 293 17.82 -4.03 -14.62
N GLY A 294 18.43 -3.33 -15.62
CA GLY A 294 18.42 -3.79 -17.00
C GLY A 294 17.13 -3.52 -17.78
N GLN A 295 16.14 -2.87 -17.18
CA GLN A 295 14.88 -2.56 -17.86
C GLN A 295 15.09 -1.54 -19.01
N VAL A 296 15.91 -0.53 -18.78
CA VAL A 296 16.32 0.47 -19.78
C VAL A 296 17.80 0.81 -19.66
N ALA A 297 18.37 1.48 -20.68
CA ALA A 297 19.79 1.84 -20.73
C ALA A 297 20.32 2.62 -19.52
N SER A 298 19.47 3.46 -18.92
CA SER A 298 19.81 4.25 -17.71
C SER A 298 19.63 3.48 -16.38
N GLN A 299 19.27 2.21 -16.41
CA GLN A 299 19.06 1.37 -15.23
C GLN A 299 20.03 0.18 -15.15
N THR A 300 21.23 0.34 -15.70
CA THR A 300 22.34 -0.59 -15.44
C THR A 300 22.92 -0.36 -14.04
N MET A 301 23.65 -1.32 -13.51
CA MET A 301 24.30 -1.16 -12.19
C MET A 301 25.22 0.06 -12.13
N GLN A 302 25.97 0.32 -13.21
CA GLN A 302 26.85 1.50 -13.33
C GLN A 302 26.03 2.80 -13.37
N SER A 303 24.92 2.82 -14.12
CA SER A 303 24.02 3.97 -14.17
C SER A 303 23.39 4.27 -12.81
N LEU A 304 22.93 3.22 -12.09
CA LEU A 304 22.40 3.35 -10.76
C LEU A 304 23.45 3.84 -9.76
N MET A 305 24.70 3.36 -9.86
CA MET A 305 25.81 3.85 -9.05
C MET A 305 26.06 5.34 -9.32
N ALA A 306 26.09 5.76 -10.60
CA ALA A 306 26.32 7.15 -10.98
C ALA A 306 25.20 8.10 -10.51
N THR A 307 23.94 7.67 -10.58
CA THR A 307 22.81 8.49 -10.07
C THR A 307 22.73 8.50 -8.55
N ASN A 308 23.12 7.42 -7.88
CA ASN A 308 23.14 7.35 -6.41
C ASN A 308 24.25 8.19 -5.77
N ASP A 309 25.33 8.42 -6.50
CA ASP A 309 26.53 9.12 -6.03
C ASP A 309 26.26 10.56 -5.50
N VAL A 310 25.19 11.19 -5.97
CA VAL A 310 24.80 12.55 -5.53
C VAL A 310 23.89 12.57 -4.29
N CYS A 311 23.45 11.41 -3.81
CA CYS A 311 22.52 11.31 -2.71
C CYS A 311 23.26 11.10 -1.39
N THR A 312 22.82 11.80 -0.35
CA THR A 312 23.27 11.59 1.04
C THR A 312 22.24 10.81 1.86
N LEU A 313 20.97 10.85 1.46
CA LEU A 313 19.90 10.01 2.00
C LEU A 313 19.89 8.62 1.36
N PRO A 314 19.44 7.59 2.07
CA PRO A 314 19.20 6.26 1.48
C PRO A 314 18.25 6.33 0.29
N VAL A 315 18.55 5.57 -0.77
CA VAL A 315 17.67 5.43 -1.94
C VAL A 315 17.07 4.03 -1.96
N TYR A 316 15.76 3.95 -1.76
CA TYR A 316 15.00 2.71 -1.76
C TYR A 316 14.52 2.38 -3.17
N ARG A 317 14.85 1.18 -3.64
CA ARG A 317 14.49 0.67 -4.97
C ARG A 317 13.72 -0.63 -4.83
N PRO A 318 12.43 -0.58 -4.47
CA PRO A 318 11.67 -1.80 -4.17
C PRO A 318 11.48 -2.73 -5.37
N LEU A 319 11.63 -2.20 -6.60
CA LEU A 319 11.45 -2.94 -7.85
C LEU A 319 12.76 -3.45 -8.45
N ILE A 320 13.88 -3.31 -7.76
CA ILE A 320 15.22 -3.50 -8.33
C ILE A 320 15.44 -4.87 -8.99
N GLY A 321 14.81 -5.91 -8.50
CA GLY A 321 14.91 -7.28 -9.01
C GLY A 321 13.65 -7.80 -9.69
N PHE A 322 12.65 -6.95 -9.92
CA PHE A 322 11.37 -7.33 -10.54
C PHE A 322 11.49 -7.27 -12.06
N ASP A 323 10.86 -8.21 -12.74
CA ASP A 323 10.62 -8.09 -14.16
C ASP A 323 9.40 -7.20 -14.47
N LYS A 324 9.19 -6.90 -15.76
CA LYS A 324 8.13 -5.97 -16.17
C LYS A 324 6.73 -6.52 -15.86
N GLN A 325 6.52 -7.84 -15.97
CA GLN A 325 5.21 -8.43 -15.72
C GLN A 325 4.84 -8.37 -14.25
N GLU A 326 5.78 -8.68 -13.35
CA GLU A 326 5.56 -8.57 -11.90
C GLU A 326 5.14 -7.14 -11.48
N ILE A 327 5.73 -6.11 -12.13
CA ILE A 327 5.38 -4.71 -11.86
C ILE A 327 3.98 -4.38 -12.42
N VAL A 328 3.65 -4.87 -13.62
CA VAL A 328 2.34 -4.69 -14.25
C VAL A 328 1.25 -5.32 -13.39
N ASP A 329 1.44 -6.55 -12.91
CA ASP A 329 0.46 -7.26 -12.07
C ASP A 329 0.13 -6.47 -10.79
N ILE A 330 1.14 -5.84 -10.18
CA ILE A 330 0.93 -4.98 -9.01
C ILE A 330 0.22 -3.69 -9.42
N SER A 331 0.60 -3.08 -10.56
CA SER A 331 -0.01 -1.86 -11.07
C SER A 331 -1.51 -2.03 -11.35
N GLU A 332 -1.90 -3.16 -11.95
CA GLU A 332 -3.30 -3.54 -12.17
C GLU A 332 -4.03 -3.71 -10.83
N LYS A 333 -3.43 -4.46 -9.90
CA LYS A 333 -4.00 -4.69 -8.56
C LYS A 333 -4.27 -3.41 -7.78
N ILE A 334 -3.42 -2.39 -7.91
CA ILE A 334 -3.59 -1.11 -7.21
C ILE A 334 -4.35 -0.06 -8.02
N GLY A 335 -4.76 -0.41 -9.23
CA GLY A 335 -5.58 0.43 -10.12
C GLY A 335 -4.82 1.57 -10.79
N THR A 336 -3.48 1.51 -10.89
CA THR A 336 -2.66 2.55 -11.51
C THR A 336 -2.34 2.27 -12.99
N TYR A 337 -2.53 1.04 -13.47
CA TYR A 337 -2.11 0.60 -14.80
C TYR A 337 -2.74 1.42 -15.93
N GLU A 338 -4.07 1.52 -15.97
CA GLU A 338 -4.79 2.20 -17.05
C GLU A 338 -4.40 3.67 -17.18
N THR A 339 -4.16 4.35 -16.05
CA THR A 339 -3.66 5.73 -16.06
C THR A 339 -2.20 5.78 -16.54
N SER A 340 -1.36 4.84 -16.11
CA SER A 340 0.07 4.81 -16.43
C SER A 340 0.35 4.61 -17.92
N ILE A 341 -0.50 3.90 -18.65
CA ILE A 341 -0.33 3.65 -20.09
C ILE A 341 -0.88 4.76 -21.00
N LEU A 342 -1.49 5.81 -20.44
CA LEU A 342 -1.94 6.95 -21.25
C LEU A 342 -0.75 7.57 -22.01
N PRO A 343 -0.93 7.99 -23.28
CA PRO A 343 0.14 8.37 -24.19
C PRO A 343 0.64 9.82 -23.95
N TYR A 344 0.98 10.13 -22.70
CA TYR A 344 1.57 11.42 -22.32
C TYR A 344 3.00 11.19 -21.84
N GLU A 345 3.96 11.87 -22.47
CA GLU A 345 5.37 11.65 -22.26
C GLU A 345 5.90 12.35 -21.00
N ASP A 346 6.85 11.69 -20.33
CA ASP A 346 7.60 12.27 -19.21
C ASP A 346 8.80 13.09 -19.72
N CYS A 347 9.30 14.02 -18.89
CA CYS A 347 10.43 14.89 -19.23
C CYS A 347 11.70 14.11 -19.63
N CYS A 348 11.93 12.93 -19.08
CA CYS A 348 13.11 12.10 -19.36
C CYS A 348 13.17 11.56 -20.78
N THR A 349 12.06 11.56 -21.53
CA THR A 349 11.99 10.99 -22.89
C THR A 349 12.27 12.02 -23.99
N ILE A 350 12.30 13.31 -23.65
CA ILE A 350 12.36 14.41 -24.63
C ILE A 350 13.74 14.53 -25.26
N PHE A 351 14.80 14.40 -24.49
CA PHE A 351 16.18 14.58 -24.92
C PHE A 351 17.00 13.29 -24.76
N VAL A 352 16.46 12.18 -25.32
CA VAL A 352 17.16 10.90 -25.28
C VAL A 352 18.23 10.84 -26.38
N ALA A 353 19.45 10.51 -25.99
CA ALA A 353 20.53 10.26 -26.95
C ALA A 353 20.21 9.05 -27.82
N LYS A 354 20.63 9.08 -29.10
CA LYS A 354 20.53 7.90 -29.99
C LYS A 354 21.30 6.69 -29.43
N HIS A 355 22.40 6.95 -28.72
CA HIS A 355 23.27 5.94 -28.11
C HIS A 355 23.62 6.39 -26.68
N PRO A 356 22.72 6.19 -25.70
CA PRO A 356 23.01 6.59 -24.32
C PRO A 356 24.10 5.69 -23.72
N VAL A 357 24.95 6.27 -22.87
CA VAL A 357 25.95 5.52 -22.13
C VAL A 357 25.28 4.51 -21.19
N THR A 358 25.61 3.24 -21.31
CA THR A 358 25.05 2.16 -20.48
C THR A 358 25.99 1.75 -19.35
N LYS A 359 27.28 2.13 -19.43
CA LYS A 359 28.32 1.88 -18.42
C LYS A 359 29.05 3.18 -18.06
N PRO A 360 28.34 4.17 -17.48
CA PRO A 360 28.98 5.43 -17.14
C PRO A 360 30.05 5.23 -16.05
N ASN A 361 31.15 5.97 -16.19
CA ASN A 361 32.15 6.11 -15.14
C ASN A 361 31.79 7.34 -14.31
N VAL A 362 31.66 7.20 -12.99
CA VAL A 362 31.27 8.28 -12.08
C VAL A 362 32.18 9.50 -12.18
N GLU A 363 33.51 9.30 -12.27
CA GLU A 363 34.48 10.41 -12.38
C GLU A 363 34.34 11.15 -13.72
N VAL A 364 34.03 10.46 -14.80
CA VAL A 364 33.77 11.08 -16.11
C VAL A 364 32.48 11.92 -16.03
N ILE A 365 31.41 11.37 -15.44
CA ILE A 365 30.15 12.09 -15.27
C ILE A 365 30.35 13.35 -14.41
N ARG A 366 31.07 13.25 -13.28
CA ARG A 366 31.41 14.41 -12.43
C ARG A 366 32.17 15.49 -13.21
N LYS A 367 33.15 15.09 -14.04
CA LYS A 367 33.89 16.01 -14.89
C LYS A 367 32.99 16.68 -15.94
N SER A 368 32.07 15.96 -16.53
CA SER A 368 31.10 16.53 -17.47
C SER A 368 30.15 17.52 -16.78
N GLU A 369 29.79 17.29 -15.52
CA GLU A 369 29.01 18.25 -14.71
C GLU A 369 29.76 19.57 -14.44
N GLU A 370 31.10 19.60 -14.45
CA GLU A 370 31.87 20.84 -14.29
C GLU A 370 31.54 21.87 -15.38
N ASN A 371 31.11 21.42 -16.58
CA ASN A 371 30.65 22.30 -17.65
C ASN A 371 29.42 23.13 -17.29
N LEU A 372 28.70 22.71 -16.25
CA LEU A 372 27.47 23.37 -15.78
C LEU A 372 27.73 24.44 -14.71
N SER A 373 28.97 24.56 -14.19
CA SER A 373 29.34 25.36 -13.02
C SER A 373 28.96 26.83 -13.11
N GLU A 374 28.83 27.38 -14.33
CA GLU A 374 28.52 28.80 -14.53
C GLU A 374 27.12 29.22 -14.08
N LYS A 375 26.11 28.32 -14.28
CA LYS A 375 24.69 28.70 -14.11
C LYS A 375 23.85 27.70 -13.33
N ILE A 376 24.33 26.50 -13.11
CA ILE A 376 23.51 25.42 -12.58
C ILE A 376 22.94 25.67 -11.17
N ASP A 377 23.73 26.36 -10.31
CA ASP A 377 23.29 26.68 -8.95
C ASP A 377 22.14 27.70 -8.95
N GLU A 378 22.17 28.66 -9.88
CA GLU A 378 21.08 29.63 -10.09
C GLU A 378 19.81 28.91 -10.58
N LEU A 379 19.94 28.07 -11.60
CA LEU A 379 18.83 27.29 -12.15
C LEU A 379 18.23 26.30 -11.14
N PHE A 380 19.09 25.69 -10.32
CA PHE A 380 18.65 24.84 -9.22
C PHE A 380 17.86 25.64 -8.19
N ALA A 381 18.37 26.79 -7.75
CA ALA A 381 17.69 27.65 -6.80
C ALA A 381 16.34 28.14 -7.35
N GLU A 382 16.27 28.49 -8.64
CA GLU A 382 15.03 28.88 -9.28
C GLU A 382 14.01 27.72 -9.29
N ALA A 383 14.43 26.51 -9.68
CA ALA A 383 13.57 25.34 -9.75
C ALA A 383 12.96 24.98 -8.39
N VAL A 384 13.73 25.08 -7.30
CA VAL A 384 13.22 24.78 -5.94
C VAL A 384 12.37 25.91 -5.37
N ASN A 385 12.69 27.19 -5.67
CA ASN A 385 11.94 28.32 -5.16
C ASN A 385 10.59 28.55 -5.90
N THR A 386 10.45 28.05 -7.13
CA THR A 386 9.24 28.21 -7.95
C THR A 386 8.39 26.93 -7.99
N VAL A 387 8.67 25.96 -7.13
CA VAL A 387 7.93 24.70 -7.06
C VAL A 387 6.43 24.92 -6.79
N GLU A 388 5.60 24.23 -7.55
CA GLU A 388 4.18 24.12 -7.24
C GLU A 388 3.94 22.94 -6.31
N THR A 389 3.25 23.16 -5.21
CA THR A 389 2.93 22.09 -4.25
C THR A 389 1.46 21.78 -4.23
N ILE A 390 1.09 20.52 -4.45
CA ILE A 390 -0.27 20.01 -4.49
C ILE A 390 -0.46 18.97 -3.39
N ILE A 391 -1.48 19.13 -2.55
CA ILE A 391 -1.90 18.08 -1.61
C ILE A 391 -2.90 17.17 -2.31
N VAL A 392 -2.49 15.97 -2.64
CA VAL A 392 -3.31 14.98 -3.33
C VAL A 392 -3.96 14.06 -2.29
N LYS A 393 -5.29 13.86 -2.43
CA LYS A 393 -6.11 13.06 -1.50
C LYS A 393 -6.92 12.03 -2.26
#